data_0b02850b56331386854f6e664ef86fed
#
_entry.id   0b02850b56331386854f6e664ef86fed
#
_cell.length_a   1.000
_cell.length_b   1.000
_cell.length_c   1.000
_cell.angle_alpha   90.00
_cell.angle_beta   90.00
_cell.angle_gamma   90.00
#
_symmetry.space_group_name_H-M   'P 1'
#
loop_
_entity.id
_entity.type
_entity.pdbx_description
1 polymer ?
#
loop_
_entity_poly.entity_id
_entity_poly.type
_entity_poly.pdbx_seq_one_letter_code
_entity_poly.pdbx_strand_id
1 'polypeptide(L)'
;SIHLMDVIEADSCDFIAEFDRNNELQWLFRNINTILTPDEFNLIKKRYGILGEKELTQREVAQELGISRSYVSRIEKKCLQKLKTALYPD
;
A
#
# COMPACT_ATOMS: atom_id res chain seq x y z
N SER A 1 -5.26 -7.35 7.03
CA SER A 1 -5.20 -8.47 7.89
C SER A 1 -3.81 -8.63 8.48
N ILE A 2 -3.78 -9.32 9.56
CA ILE A 2 -2.58 -9.44 10.36
C ILE A 2 -1.43 -10.06 9.57
N HIS A 3 -1.72 -11.10 8.85
CA HIS A 3 -0.65 -11.82 8.18
C HIS A 3 0.09 -10.96 7.16
N LEU A 4 -0.58 -10.01 6.58
CA LEU A 4 0.09 -9.10 5.66
C LEU A 4 1.17 -8.31 6.40
N MET A 5 0.81 -7.77 7.53
CA MET A 5 1.75 -6.98 8.30
C MET A 5 2.89 -7.82 8.81
N ASP A 6 2.60 -9.06 9.20
CA ASP A 6 3.65 -9.97 9.64
C ASP A 6 4.64 -10.24 8.52
N VAL A 7 4.13 -10.44 7.31
CA VAL A 7 4.96 -10.78 6.18
C VAL A 7 5.81 -9.60 5.74
N ILE A 8 5.22 -8.40 5.77
CA ILE A 8 5.90 -7.22 5.27
C ILE A 8 6.87 -6.66 6.29
N GLU A 9 6.76 -7.11 7.53
CA GLU A 9 7.65 -6.71 8.58
C GLU A 9 7.14 -5.55 9.41
N ALA A 10 7.73 -5.42 10.57
CA ALA A 10 7.26 -4.44 11.53
C ALA A 10 7.42 -3.01 11.05
N ASP A 11 8.48 -2.72 10.28
CA ASP A 11 8.67 -1.36 9.82
C ASP A 11 7.61 -0.94 8.83
N SER A 12 7.04 -1.89 8.09
CA SER A 12 5.90 -1.55 7.21
C SER A 12 4.66 -1.23 8.04
N CYS A 13 4.45 -1.96 9.13
CA CYS A 13 3.36 -1.65 10.04
C CYS A 13 3.51 -0.26 10.61
N ASP A 14 4.71 0.06 11.06
CA ASP A 14 4.97 1.37 11.64
C ASP A 14 4.76 2.47 10.61
N PHE A 15 5.16 2.20 9.38
CA PHE A 15 5.00 3.15 8.30
C PHE A 15 3.53 3.48 8.07
N ILE A 16 2.69 2.45 7.99
CA ILE A 16 1.26 2.66 7.79
C ILE A 16 0.65 3.42 8.96
N ALA A 17 1.06 3.09 10.17
CA ALA A 17 0.54 3.78 11.35
C ALA A 17 0.90 5.26 11.33
N GLU A 18 2.07 5.59 10.81
CA GLU A 18 2.47 6.98 10.74
C GLU A 18 1.65 7.78 9.75
N PHE A 19 1.00 7.13 8.81
CA PHE A 19 0.14 7.81 7.86
C PHE A 19 -1.10 8.40 8.52
N ASP A 20 -1.37 8.04 9.76
CA ASP A 20 -2.48 8.63 10.48
C ASP A 20 -2.24 10.10 10.80
N ARG A 21 -1.03 10.57 10.63
CA ARG A 21 -0.75 11.97 10.85
C ARG A 21 -1.24 12.75 9.65
N ASN A 22 -2.07 13.73 9.94
CA ASN A 22 -2.82 14.43 8.91
C ASN A 22 -1.97 14.99 7.80
N ASN A 23 -0.88 15.67 8.17
CA ASN A 23 -0.08 16.35 7.15
C ASN A 23 0.61 15.37 6.21
N GLU A 24 1.13 14.29 6.78
CA GLU A 24 1.83 13.29 5.96
C GLU A 24 0.87 12.59 5.03
N LEU A 25 -0.31 12.27 5.53
CA LEU A 25 -1.29 11.58 4.73
C LEU A 25 -1.76 12.45 3.57
N GLN A 26 -2.02 13.73 3.85
CA GLN A 26 -2.43 14.64 2.81
C GLN A 26 -1.36 14.82 1.74
N TRP A 27 -0.12 14.97 2.19
CA TRP A 27 0.99 15.10 1.25
C TRP A 27 1.08 13.87 0.37
N LEU A 28 0.96 12.70 0.99
CA LEU A 28 1.06 11.44 0.27
C LEU A 28 0.00 11.33 -0.80
N PHE A 29 -1.25 11.64 -0.45
CA PHE A 29 -2.34 11.52 -1.42
C PHE A 29 -2.20 12.51 -2.56
N ARG A 30 -1.69 13.70 -2.28
CA ARG A 30 -1.48 14.67 -3.33
C ARG A 30 -0.40 14.25 -4.32
N ASN A 31 0.54 13.44 -3.87
CA ASN A 31 1.68 13.07 -4.68
C ASN A 31 1.69 11.60 -5.10
N ILE A 32 0.64 10.87 -4.77
CA ILE A 32 0.67 9.43 -4.95
C ILE A 32 0.80 9.04 -6.42
N ASN A 33 0.25 9.85 -7.32
CA ASN A 33 0.32 9.54 -8.74
C ASN A 33 1.71 9.72 -9.30
N THR A 34 2.58 10.46 -8.63
CA THR A 34 3.96 10.60 -9.05
C THR A 34 4.86 9.55 -8.40
N ILE A 35 4.37 8.92 -7.34
CA ILE A 35 5.14 7.91 -6.61
C ILE A 35 4.83 6.51 -7.13
N LEU A 36 3.57 6.23 -7.35
CA LEU A 36 3.11 4.92 -7.80
C LEU A 36 2.54 5.01 -9.21
N THR A 37 2.69 3.92 -9.95
CA THR A 37 2.01 3.82 -11.23
C THR A 37 0.51 3.65 -10.98
N PRO A 38 -0.34 3.87 -11.99
CA PRO A 38 -1.78 3.68 -11.80
C PRO A 38 -2.14 2.26 -11.33
N ASP A 39 -1.45 1.26 -11.85
CA ASP A 39 -1.71 -0.13 -11.44
C ASP A 39 -1.32 -0.35 -9.98
N GLU A 40 -0.18 0.20 -9.59
CA GLU A 40 0.27 0.10 -8.21
C GLU A 40 -0.68 0.81 -7.26
N PHE A 41 -1.12 1.99 -7.64
CA PHE A 41 -2.05 2.74 -6.82
C PHE A 41 -3.37 1.99 -6.67
N ASN A 42 -3.86 1.41 -7.76
CA ASN A 42 -5.10 0.64 -7.72
C ASN A 42 -4.99 -0.54 -6.76
N LEU A 43 -3.86 -1.21 -6.77
CA LEU A 43 -3.65 -2.35 -5.89
C LEU A 43 -3.63 -1.90 -4.43
N ILE A 44 -2.90 -0.84 -4.13
CA ILE A 44 -2.79 -0.34 -2.77
C ILE A 44 -4.15 0.19 -2.28
N LYS A 45 -4.86 0.86 -3.15
CA LYS A 45 -6.18 1.40 -2.81
C LYS A 45 -7.12 0.27 -2.40
N LYS A 46 -7.13 -0.82 -3.14
CA LYS A 46 -7.98 -1.96 -2.84
C LYS A 46 -7.51 -2.70 -1.60
N ARG A 47 -6.20 -2.79 -1.43
CA ARG A 47 -5.65 -3.56 -0.32
C ARG A 47 -5.90 -2.89 1.02
N TYR A 48 -5.84 -1.58 1.07
CA TYR A 48 -5.95 -0.84 2.32
C TYR A 48 -7.24 -0.04 2.44
N GLY A 49 -8.12 -0.15 1.46
CA GLY A 49 -9.43 0.47 1.55
C GLY A 49 -9.39 1.98 1.60
N ILE A 50 -8.54 2.60 0.78
CA ILE A 50 -8.47 4.05 0.73
C ILE A 50 -9.34 4.61 -0.38
N LEU A 51 -9.73 5.87 -0.21
CA LEU A 51 -10.53 6.59 -1.19
C LEU A 51 -11.85 5.91 -1.49
N GLY A 52 -12.49 5.41 -0.44
CA GLY A 52 -13.80 4.81 -0.59
C GLY A 52 -13.82 3.36 -0.99
N GLU A 53 -12.66 2.76 -1.20
CA GLU A 53 -12.58 1.35 -1.53
C GLU A 53 -12.74 0.52 -0.26
N LYS A 54 -13.21 -0.70 -0.44
CA LYS A 54 -13.29 -1.65 0.66
C LYS A 54 -11.94 -2.33 0.83
N GLU A 55 -11.50 -2.48 2.06
CA GLU A 55 -10.25 -3.18 2.34
C GLU A 55 -10.38 -4.65 1.96
N LEU A 56 -9.44 -5.16 1.17
CA LEU A 56 -9.46 -6.54 0.70
C LEU A 56 -8.18 -7.25 1.14
N THR A 57 -8.29 -8.57 1.25
CA THR A 57 -7.10 -9.38 1.49
C THR A 57 -6.28 -9.48 0.20
N GLN A 58 -5.03 -9.94 0.35
CA GLN A 58 -4.20 -10.17 -0.83
C GLN A 58 -4.86 -11.14 -1.80
N ARG A 59 -5.49 -12.18 -1.26
CA ARG A 59 -6.17 -13.15 -2.11
C ARG A 59 -7.31 -12.51 -2.89
N GLU A 60 -8.08 -11.66 -2.22
CA GLU A 60 -9.19 -10.99 -2.88
C GLU A 60 -8.71 -10.04 -3.96
N VAL A 61 -7.65 -9.30 -3.67
CA VAL A 61 -7.07 -8.41 -4.68
C VAL A 61 -6.57 -9.22 -5.87
N ALA A 62 -5.90 -10.34 -5.59
CA ALA A 62 -5.41 -11.19 -6.65
C ALA A 62 -6.54 -11.68 -7.55
N GLN A 63 -7.66 -12.06 -6.95
CA GLN A 63 -8.81 -12.52 -7.70
C GLN A 63 -9.38 -11.40 -8.57
N GLU A 64 -9.49 -10.22 -8.02
CA GLU A 64 -10.05 -9.10 -8.79
C GLU A 64 -9.16 -8.69 -9.95
N LEU A 65 -7.86 -8.73 -9.74
CA LEU A 65 -6.92 -8.27 -10.76
C LEU A 65 -6.47 -9.38 -11.69
N GLY A 66 -6.86 -10.63 -11.41
CA GLY A 66 -6.47 -11.75 -12.27
C GLY A 66 -5.01 -12.08 -12.22
N ILE A 67 -4.38 -11.90 -11.07
CA ILE A 67 -2.96 -12.20 -10.89
C ILE A 67 -2.80 -13.10 -9.67
N SER A 68 -1.58 -13.60 -9.48
CA SER A 68 -1.34 -14.51 -8.36
C SER A 68 -1.22 -13.72 -7.06
N ARG A 69 -1.52 -14.40 -5.96
CA ARG A 69 -1.38 -13.81 -4.64
C ARG A 69 0.07 -13.45 -4.35
N SER A 70 1.00 -14.30 -4.81
CA SER A 70 2.43 -14.02 -4.64
C SER A 70 2.81 -12.72 -5.32
N TYR A 71 2.27 -12.50 -6.50
CA TYR A 71 2.56 -11.29 -7.24
C TYR A 71 2.00 -10.06 -6.52
N VAL A 72 0.77 -10.19 -5.99
CA VAL A 72 0.19 -9.11 -5.19
C VAL A 72 1.10 -8.77 -4.02
N SER A 73 1.61 -9.79 -3.34
CA SER A 73 2.49 -9.56 -2.19
C SER A 73 3.75 -8.80 -2.59
N ARG A 74 4.35 -9.19 -3.70
CA ARG A 74 5.57 -8.52 -4.17
C ARG A 74 5.30 -7.06 -4.58
N ILE A 75 4.21 -6.84 -5.29
CA ILE A 75 3.87 -5.48 -5.72
C ILE A 75 3.55 -4.61 -4.52
N GLU A 76 2.80 -5.15 -3.57
CA GLU A 76 2.45 -4.41 -2.37
C GLU A 76 3.70 -3.99 -1.61
N LYS A 77 4.63 -4.92 -1.44
CA LYS A 77 5.87 -4.61 -0.73
C LYS A 77 6.64 -3.51 -1.45
N LYS A 78 6.71 -3.60 -2.76
CA LYS A 78 7.39 -2.60 -3.56
C LYS A 78 6.74 -1.23 -3.42
N CYS A 79 5.41 -1.20 -3.42
CA CYS A 79 4.67 0.04 -3.27
C CYS A 79 4.94 0.69 -1.92
N LEU A 80 4.91 -0.12 -0.86
CA LEU A 80 5.16 0.41 0.48
C LEU A 80 6.57 0.95 0.59
N GLN A 81 7.54 0.31 -0.05
CA GLN A 81 8.90 0.83 -0.06
C GLN A 81 8.98 2.17 -0.78
N LYS A 82 8.30 2.30 -1.91
CA LYS A 82 8.28 3.55 -2.65
C LYS A 82 7.68 4.68 -1.82
N LEU A 83 6.57 4.38 -1.15
CA LEU A 83 5.90 5.38 -0.32
C LEU A 83 6.77 5.78 0.85
N LYS A 84 7.42 4.82 1.47
CA LYS A 84 8.29 5.09 2.60
C LYS A 84 9.46 5.96 2.17
N THR A 85 10.06 5.66 1.03
CA THR A 85 11.18 6.43 0.52
C THR A 85 10.76 7.86 0.18
N ALA A 86 9.54 8.02 -0.34
CA ALA A 86 9.05 9.34 -0.68
C ALA A 86 8.83 10.19 0.56
N LEU A 87 8.33 9.60 1.65
CA LEU A 87 8.08 10.35 2.87
C LEU A 87 9.34 10.55 3.70
N TYR A 88 10.23 9.59 3.68
CA TYR A 88 11.42 9.63 4.52
C TYR A 88 12.64 9.35 3.66
N PRO A 89 12.95 10.28 2.76
CA PRO A 89 14.14 10.11 1.92
C PRO A 89 15.36 10.24 2.80
N ASP A 90 16.23 9.38 2.67
CA ASP A 90 17.33 9.41 3.61
C ASP A 90 18.62 9.69 2.93
#